data_7ca2fc77d6963513f47622abd68e4513
#
_entry.id   7ca2fc77d6963513f47622abd68e4513
#
_cell.length_a   1.000
_cell.length_b   1.000
_cell.length_c   1.000
_cell.angle_alpha   90.00
_cell.angle_beta   90.00
_cell.angle_gamma   90.00
#
_symmetry.space_group_name_H-M   'P 1'
#
loop_
_entity.id
_entity.type
_entity.pdbx_description
1 polymer ?
#
loop_
_entity_poly.entity_id
_entity_poly.type
_entity_poly.pdbx_seq_one_letter_code
_entity_poly.pdbx_strand_id
1 'polypeptide(L)'
;MLCRLFTHHQVMPQYLQFISVFGVKSEPNEMAFSGRDLRFCGFQVQNAACRNMAAIRDLGRSERRFQMCYNLKTVAEKSKDIWSIRQAAFHHQFDIETGNALWISTKGGLDDIKKRVESLTGSSGKPEDRSFGDVFECFRSSLAVHLMYCHWSTEGWRWYIEYLERRIEQEVSHCPKISATESVLM
;
A
#
# COMPACT_ATOMS: atom_id res chain seq x y z
N MET A 1 -3.58 -12.85 19.95
CA MET A 1 -2.22 -13.14 19.45
C MET A 1 -1.66 -12.01 18.58
N LEU A 2 -2.37 -11.56 17.56
CA LEU A 2 -1.90 -10.51 16.63
C LEU A 2 -1.52 -9.19 17.32
N CYS A 3 -2.36 -8.68 18.26
CA CYS A 3 -2.06 -7.46 18.99
C CYS A 3 -0.74 -7.53 19.78
N ARG A 4 -0.45 -8.68 20.42
CA ARG A 4 0.82 -8.86 21.14
C ARG A 4 2.02 -8.83 20.20
N LEU A 5 1.89 -9.43 19.01
CA LEU A 5 2.92 -9.39 17.98
C LEU A 5 3.18 -7.95 17.53
N PHE A 6 2.13 -7.19 17.24
CA PHE A 6 2.26 -5.80 16.80
C PHE A 6 2.84 -4.91 17.89
N THR A 7 2.46 -5.10 19.15
CA THR A 7 3.06 -4.38 20.27
C THR A 7 4.54 -4.72 20.44
N HIS A 8 4.89 -6.02 20.38
CA HIS A 8 6.28 -6.46 20.48
C HIS A 8 7.15 -5.89 19.36
N HIS A 9 6.64 -5.86 18.14
CA HIS A 9 7.33 -5.28 16.99
C HIS A 9 7.19 -3.75 16.90
N GLN A 10 6.51 -3.11 17.83
CA GLN A 10 6.27 -1.66 17.85
C GLN A 10 5.70 -1.14 16.51
N VAL A 11 4.75 -1.89 15.96
CA VAL A 11 4.08 -1.52 14.71
C VAL A 11 3.28 -0.23 14.92
N MET A 12 3.31 0.66 13.93
CA MET A 12 2.57 1.91 13.97
C MET A 12 1.06 1.66 14.12
N PRO A 13 0.37 2.32 15.08
CA PRO A 13 -1.08 2.17 15.24
C PRO A 13 -1.87 2.49 13.97
N GLN A 14 -1.41 3.44 13.18
CA GLN A 14 -2.01 3.82 11.89
C GLN A 14 -2.08 2.66 10.90
N TYR A 15 -1.16 1.72 10.98
CA TYR A 15 -1.22 0.51 10.16
C TYR A 15 -2.49 -0.31 10.41
N LEU A 16 -2.96 -0.39 11.66
CA LEU A 16 -4.22 -1.05 12.00
C LEU A 16 -5.43 -0.34 11.36
N GLN A 17 -5.39 0.99 11.29
CA GLN A 17 -6.42 1.76 10.60
C GLN A 17 -6.47 1.40 9.11
N PHE A 18 -5.31 1.25 8.45
CA PHE A 18 -5.25 0.80 7.07
C PHE A 18 -5.81 -0.60 6.86
N ILE A 19 -5.58 -1.52 7.79
CA ILE A 19 -6.13 -2.88 7.71
C ILE A 19 -7.65 -2.89 7.97
N SER A 20 -8.14 -2.05 8.88
CA SER A 20 -9.55 -2.03 9.27
C SER A 20 -10.49 -1.64 8.12
N VAL A 21 -9.98 -0.94 7.10
CA VAL A 21 -10.78 -0.57 5.92
C VAL A 21 -10.81 -1.66 4.84
N PHE A 22 -10.21 -2.82 5.11
CA PHE A 22 -10.30 -3.96 4.21
C PHE A 22 -11.62 -4.70 4.41
N GLY A 23 -12.19 -5.19 3.31
CA GLY A 23 -13.42 -5.96 3.33
C GLY A 23 -14.53 -5.36 2.50
N VAL A 24 -15.70 -5.94 2.63
CA VAL A 24 -16.92 -5.45 1.99
C VAL A 24 -17.43 -4.27 2.80
N LYS A 25 -17.65 -3.15 2.13
CA LYS A 25 -18.26 -1.99 2.76
C LYS A 25 -19.75 -2.24 2.97
N SER A 26 -20.21 -1.93 4.16
CA SER A 26 -21.65 -2.05 4.51
C SER A 26 -22.46 -0.87 3.98
N GLU A 27 -21.80 0.28 3.79
CA GLU A 27 -22.46 1.50 3.34
C GLU A 27 -21.76 2.13 2.13
N PRO A 28 -22.54 2.66 1.15
CA PRO A 28 -21.98 3.30 -0.04
C PRO A 28 -21.07 4.50 0.26
N ASN A 29 -21.31 5.18 1.37
CA ASN A 29 -20.60 6.40 1.77
C ASN A 29 -19.37 6.14 2.64
N GLU A 30 -19.06 4.89 2.99
CA GLU A 30 -17.79 4.59 3.66
C GLU A 30 -16.63 5.03 2.80
N MET A 31 -15.91 6.04 3.29
CA MET A 31 -14.77 6.59 2.57
C MET A 31 -13.70 5.51 2.38
N ALA A 32 -13.29 5.34 1.13
CA ALA A 32 -12.13 4.54 0.81
C ALA A 32 -10.90 5.24 1.37
N PHE A 33 -10.53 4.90 2.61
CA PHE A 33 -9.37 5.45 3.26
C PHE A 33 -8.10 5.08 2.48
N SER A 34 -7.35 6.09 2.11
CA SER A 34 -6.05 5.93 1.45
C SER A 34 -5.11 6.95 2.06
N GLY A 35 -3.93 6.52 2.45
CA GLY A 35 -3.01 7.43 3.09
C GLY A 35 -1.65 6.82 3.39
N ARG A 36 -0.80 7.66 3.93
CA ARG A 36 0.52 7.27 4.44
C ARG A 36 0.78 7.96 5.77
N ASP A 37 1.57 7.32 6.60
CA ASP A 37 2.14 7.92 7.79
C ASP A 37 3.63 7.57 7.89
N LEU A 38 4.42 8.52 8.34
CA LEU A 38 5.88 8.41 8.45
C LEU A 38 6.33 8.90 9.81
N ARG A 39 7.16 8.12 10.48
CA ARG A 39 7.69 8.43 11.79
C ARG A 39 9.20 8.22 11.83
N PHE A 40 9.90 9.20 12.36
CA PHE A 40 11.32 9.13 12.64
C PHE A 40 11.57 9.10 14.16
N CYS A 41 12.46 8.23 14.62
CA CYS A 41 12.81 8.08 16.02
C CYS A 41 14.32 8.19 16.19
N GLY A 42 14.75 8.72 17.35
CA GLY A 42 16.18 8.91 17.65
C GLY A 42 16.85 10.08 16.95
N PHE A 43 16.13 10.85 16.14
CA PHE A 43 16.58 12.16 15.68
C PHE A 43 16.11 13.21 16.68
N GLN A 44 16.83 14.30 16.86
CA GLN A 44 16.50 15.39 17.82
C GLN A 44 15.19 16.13 17.53
N VAL A 45 14.27 15.49 16.84
CA VAL A 45 12.93 16.02 16.59
C VAL A 45 12.11 15.82 17.85
N GLN A 46 11.76 16.89 18.52
CA GLN A 46 10.98 16.93 19.78
C GLN A 46 9.53 16.49 19.63
N ASN A 47 9.26 15.44 18.85
CA ASN A 47 7.91 14.91 18.72
C ASN A 47 7.62 13.87 19.81
N ALA A 48 6.63 14.16 20.65
CA ALA A 48 6.19 13.30 21.75
C ALA A 48 5.88 11.85 21.31
N ALA A 49 5.52 11.64 20.05
CA ALA A 49 5.24 10.33 19.48
C ALA A 49 6.48 9.44 19.32
N CYS A 50 7.67 10.03 19.25
CA CYS A 50 8.95 9.28 19.10
C CYS A 50 9.55 8.84 20.44
N ARG A 51 9.07 9.35 21.58
CA ARG A 51 9.66 9.07 22.89
C ARG A 51 9.52 7.63 23.37
N ASN A 52 8.67 6.82 22.76
CA ASN A 52 8.32 5.49 23.27
C ASN A 52 8.92 4.34 22.45
N MET A 53 9.85 4.59 21.53
CA MET A 53 10.49 3.54 20.77
C MET A 53 11.85 3.18 21.36
N ALA A 54 11.82 2.39 22.43
CA ALA A 54 13.03 1.85 23.02
C ALA A 54 13.76 0.89 22.06
N ALA A 55 15.07 0.78 22.21
CA ALA A 55 15.85 -0.24 21.54
C ALA A 55 15.32 -1.64 21.90
N ILE A 56 15.25 -2.52 20.91
CA ILE A 56 14.93 -3.94 21.12
C ILE A 56 16.15 -4.73 20.70
N ARG A 57 17.11 -4.85 21.61
CA ARG A 57 18.41 -5.47 21.35
C ARG A 57 18.32 -6.89 20.83
N ASP A 58 17.38 -7.67 21.38
CA ASP A 58 17.16 -9.07 20.97
C ASP A 58 16.70 -9.20 19.49
N LEU A 59 16.16 -8.13 18.92
CA LEU A 59 15.77 -8.06 17.52
C LEU A 59 16.75 -7.26 16.65
N GLY A 60 17.93 -6.89 17.20
CA GLY A 60 18.93 -6.08 16.49
C GLY A 60 18.39 -4.70 16.09
N ARG A 61 17.55 -4.09 16.94
CA ARG A 61 16.93 -2.80 16.66
C ARG A 61 17.44 -1.74 17.61
N SER A 62 18.02 -0.68 17.06
CA SER A 62 18.44 0.50 17.78
C SER A 62 17.28 1.44 18.07
N GLU A 63 17.54 2.57 18.75
CA GLU A 63 16.58 3.66 18.91
C GLU A 63 16.45 4.52 17.65
N ARG A 64 17.40 4.41 16.71
CA ARG A 64 17.47 5.23 15.49
C ARG A 64 16.80 4.54 14.32
N ARG A 65 15.49 4.70 14.24
CA ARG A 65 14.66 4.03 13.23
C ARG A 65 13.73 5.02 12.56
N PHE A 66 13.38 4.72 11.32
CA PHE A 66 12.16 5.24 10.75
C PHE A 66 11.11 4.12 10.59
N GLN A 67 9.88 4.52 10.61
CA GLN A 67 8.74 3.67 10.34
C GLN A 67 7.86 4.37 9.31
N MET A 68 7.32 3.61 8.40
CA MET A 68 6.36 4.08 7.42
C MET A 68 5.25 3.05 7.25
N CYS A 69 4.02 3.52 7.19
CA CYS A 69 2.90 2.69 6.78
C CYS A 69 2.05 3.43 5.75
N TYR A 70 1.48 2.67 4.83
CA TYR A 70 0.63 3.19 3.77
C TYR A 70 -0.26 2.07 3.23
N ASN A 71 -1.33 2.46 2.54
CA ASN A 71 -2.10 1.52 1.76
C ASN A 71 -2.10 1.91 0.29
N LEU A 72 -2.16 0.90 -0.55
CA LEU A 72 -2.21 1.01 -2.00
C LEU A 72 -3.40 0.24 -2.54
N LYS A 73 -3.88 0.68 -3.70
CA LYS A 73 -4.95 0.03 -4.43
C LYS A 73 -4.50 -0.26 -5.85
N THR A 74 -4.88 -1.41 -6.35
CA THR A 74 -4.76 -1.77 -7.76
C THR A 74 -6.10 -2.31 -8.25
N VAL A 75 -6.26 -2.37 -9.54
CA VAL A 75 -7.42 -2.99 -10.19
C VAL A 75 -7.00 -4.21 -10.97
N ALA A 76 -7.83 -5.22 -10.96
CA ALA A 76 -7.60 -6.44 -11.72
C ALA A 76 -8.90 -6.89 -12.37
N GLU A 77 -8.84 -7.24 -13.62
CA GLU A 77 -9.92 -7.95 -14.30
C GLU A 77 -9.93 -9.41 -13.85
N LYS A 78 -11.05 -9.87 -13.32
CA LYS A 78 -11.26 -11.27 -12.90
C LYS A 78 -11.71 -12.15 -14.05
N SER A 79 -12.55 -11.59 -14.89
CA SER A 79 -13.07 -12.19 -16.11
C SER A 79 -13.56 -11.06 -17.00
N LYS A 80 -13.93 -11.36 -18.24
CA LYS A 80 -14.34 -10.34 -19.20
C LYS A 80 -15.34 -9.36 -18.57
N ASP A 81 -14.98 -8.09 -18.56
CA ASP A 81 -15.76 -6.96 -18.03
C ASP A 81 -16.10 -7.01 -16.53
N ILE A 82 -15.48 -7.93 -15.77
CA ILE A 82 -15.64 -8.01 -14.30
C ILE A 82 -14.35 -7.57 -13.62
N TRP A 83 -14.37 -6.37 -13.09
CA TRP A 83 -13.26 -5.74 -12.43
C TRP A 83 -13.35 -5.80 -10.91
N SER A 84 -12.22 -5.82 -10.25
CA SER A 84 -12.14 -5.74 -8.80
C SER A 84 -11.01 -4.83 -8.36
N ILE A 85 -11.31 -3.97 -7.40
CA ILE A 85 -10.30 -3.18 -6.70
C ILE A 85 -9.67 -4.06 -5.62
N ARG A 86 -8.36 -4.14 -5.63
CA ARG A 86 -7.55 -4.85 -4.62
C ARG A 86 -6.85 -3.83 -3.76
N GLN A 87 -6.78 -4.11 -2.47
CA GLN A 87 -6.09 -3.25 -1.50
C GLN A 87 -4.97 -4.03 -0.84
N ALA A 88 -3.89 -3.32 -0.51
CA ALA A 88 -2.81 -3.83 0.30
C ALA A 88 -2.36 -2.75 1.28
N ALA A 89 -2.11 -3.12 2.53
CA ALA A 89 -1.50 -2.25 3.53
C ALA A 89 -0.08 -2.74 3.81
N PHE A 90 0.82 -1.80 3.93
CA PHE A 90 2.24 -2.04 4.15
C PHE A 90 2.70 -1.29 5.39
N HIS A 91 3.53 -1.95 6.16
CA HIS A 91 4.28 -1.34 7.25
C HIS A 91 5.74 -1.70 7.08
N HIS A 92 6.60 -0.70 7.11
CA HIS A 92 8.04 -0.83 6.99
C HIS A 92 8.71 -0.14 8.18
N GLN A 93 9.64 -0.82 8.81
CA GLN A 93 10.60 -0.26 9.75
C GLN A 93 12.00 -0.47 9.20
N PHE A 94 12.84 0.53 9.33
CA PHE A 94 14.24 0.43 8.96
C PHE A 94 15.10 1.03 10.07
N ASP A 95 16.08 0.28 10.50
CA ASP A 95 17.05 0.67 11.51
C ASP A 95 18.28 1.25 10.83
N ILE A 96 18.60 2.51 11.15
CA ILE A 96 19.68 3.26 10.48
C ILE A 96 21.06 2.86 11.00
N GLU A 97 21.14 2.29 12.20
CA GLU A 97 22.42 1.85 12.76
C GLU A 97 22.79 0.44 12.31
N THR A 98 21.80 -0.45 12.25
CA THR A 98 22.05 -1.88 11.98
C THR A 98 21.73 -2.28 10.55
N GLY A 99 20.99 -1.47 9.79
CA GLY A 99 20.50 -1.83 8.45
C GLY A 99 19.33 -2.82 8.47
N ASN A 100 18.86 -3.23 9.64
CA ASN A 100 17.76 -4.20 9.75
C ASN A 100 16.44 -3.58 9.29
N ALA A 101 15.67 -4.34 8.52
CA ALA A 101 14.36 -3.95 8.06
C ALA A 101 13.29 -4.95 8.51
N LEU A 102 12.09 -4.44 8.83
CA LEU A 102 10.89 -5.25 9.03
C LEU A 102 9.83 -4.79 8.04
N TRP A 103 9.30 -5.75 7.29
CA TRP A 103 8.16 -5.54 6.41
C TRP A 103 6.96 -6.35 6.89
N ILE A 104 5.81 -5.70 6.96
CA ILE A 104 4.53 -6.35 7.19
C ILE A 104 3.61 -5.94 6.06
N SER A 105 3.16 -6.92 5.29
CA SER A 105 2.23 -6.71 4.18
C SER A 105 0.94 -7.44 4.44
N THR A 106 -0.18 -6.74 4.35
CA THR A 106 -1.53 -7.32 4.47
C THR A 106 -2.28 -7.08 3.17
N LYS A 107 -2.77 -8.16 2.55
CA LYS A 107 -3.54 -8.14 1.31
C LYS A 107 -4.37 -9.40 1.19
N GLY A 108 -5.54 -9.30 0.61
CA GLY A 108 -6.28 -10.48 0.14
C GLY A 108 -5.61 -11.07 -1.11
N GLY A 109 -5.19 -12.36 -1.06
CA GLY A 109 -4.46 -13.02 -2.14
C GLY A 109 -3.04 -12.45 -2.29
N LEU A 110 -2.14 -12.87 -1.41
CA LEU A 110 -0.75 -12.39 -1.38
C LEU A 110 0.17 -13.00 -2.45
N ASP A 111 -0.28 -13.98 -3.21
CA ASP A 111 0.56 -14.78 -4.09
C ASP A 111 1.30 -13.96 -5.15
N ASP A 112 0.66 -12.95 -5.71
CA ASP A 112 1.28 -12.06 -6.70
C ASP A 112 2.37 -11.18 -6.07
N ILE A 113 2.13 -10.61 -4.89
CA ILE A 113 3.13 -9.83 -4.15
C ILE A 113 4.28 -10.73 -3.70
N LYS A 114 3.95 -11.92 -3.18
CA LYS A 114 4.97 -12.89 -2.78
C LYS A 114 5.89 -13.24 -3.94
N LYS A 115 5.35 -13.58 -5.11
CA LYS A 115 6.13 -13.86 -6.31
C LYS A 115 7.01 -12.68 -6.74
N ARG A 116 6.53 -11.45 -6.61
CA ARG A 116 7.32 -10.25 -6.93
C ARG A 116 8.47 -10.05 -5.96
N VAL A 117 8.23 -10.24 -4.66
CA VAL A 117 9.29 -10.19 -3.64
C VAL A 117 10.32 -11.29 -3.91
N GLU A 118 9.88 -12.52 -4.17
CA GLU A 118 10.76 -13.64 -4.51
C GLU A 118 11.56 -13.38 -5.79
N SER A 119 10.96 -12.75 -6.80
CA SER A 119 11.67 -12.35 -8.02
C SER A 119 12.71 -11.26 -7.75
N LEU A 120 12.37 -10.27 -6.92
CA LEU A 120 13.28 -9.17 -6.57
C LEU A 120 14.47 -9.66 -5.74
N THR A 121 14.22 -10.54 -4.77
CA THR A 121 15.22 -11.03 -3.80
C THR A 121 15.90 -12.33 -4.22
N GLY A 122 15.35 -13.03 -5.21
CA GLY A 122 15.88 -14.28 -5.72
C GLY A 122 17.10 -14.11 -6.65
N SER A 123 17.62 -15.22 -7.14
CA SER A 123 18.80 -15.25 -8.01
C SER A 123 18.63 -14.48 -9.31
N SER A 124 17.40 -14.31 -9.79
CA SER A 124 17.06 -13.54 -11.01
C SER A 124 16.97 -12.03 -10.75
N GLY A 125 16.93 -11.58 -9.50
CA GLY A 125 16.90 -10.16 -9.15
C GLY A 125 18.24 -9.48 -9.45
N LYS A 126 18.21 -8.15 -9.59
CA LYS A 126 19.42 -7.36 -9.80
C LYS A 126 20.32 -7.45 -8.55
N PRO A 127 21.64 -7.61 -8.71
CA PRO A 127 22.55 -7.66 -7.56
C PRO A 127 22.41 -6.45 -6.64
N GLU A 128 22.17 -5.26 -7.21
CA GLU A 128 22.04 -4.01 -6.47
C GLU A 128 20.82 -3.97 -5.54
N ASP A 129 19.75 -4.66 -5.91
CA ASP A 129 18.49 -4.69 -5.14
C ASP A 129 18.52 -5.70 -3.98
N ARG A 130 19.55 -6.53 -3.92
CA ARG A 130 19.76 -7.57 -2.90
C ARG A 130 21.14 -7.53 -2.26
N SER A 131 21.77 -6.39 -2.32
CA SER A 131 23.04 -6.14 -1.62
C SER A 131 22.74 -5.64 -0.21
N PHE A 132 23.43 -6.23 0.76
CA PHE A 132 23.24 -5.98 2.19
C PHE A 132 24.58 -5.83 2.91
N GLY A 133 25.60 -5.40 2.20
CA GLY A 133 26.96 -5.26 2.72
C GLY A 133 27.13 -4.13 3.72
N ASP A 134 26.36 -3.07 3.57
CA ASP A 134 26.31 -1.94 4.49
C ASP A 134 24.89 -1.38 4.64
N VAL A 135 24.74 -0.43 5.57
CA VAL A 135 23.42 0.19 5.88
C VAL A 135 22.84 0.92 4.67
N PHE A 136 23.67 1.52 3.82
CA PHE A 136 23.22 2.24 2.64
C PHE A 136 22.66 1.26 1.59
N GLU A 137 23.33 0.14 1.38
CA GLU A 137 22.86 -0.93 0.49
C GLU A 137 21.55 -1.54 1.01
N CYS A 138 21.44 -1.80 2.32
CA CYS A 138 20.21 -2.24 2.95
C CYS A 138 19.05 -1.25 2.72
N PHE A 139 19.33 0.04 2.86
CA PHE A 139 18.34 1.09 2.60
C PHE A 139 17.91 1.12 1.13
N ARG A 140 18.85 1.04 0.20
CA ARG A 140 18.57 0.98 -1.24
C ARG A 140 17.71 -0.22 -1.59
N SER A 141 18.03 -1.40 -1.05
CA SER A 141 17.21 -2.61 -1.25
C SER A 141 15.79 -2.43 -0.68
N SER A 142 15.64 -1.75 0.45
CA SER A 142 14.32 -1.40 0.99
C SER A 142 13.54 -0.45 0.06
N LEU A 143 14.21 0.52 -0.59
CA LEU A 143 13.58 1.39 -1.58
C LEU A 143 13.09 0.61 -2.81
N ALA A 144 13.84 -0.38 -3.27
CA ALA A 144 13.44 -1.24 -4.38
C ALA A 144 12.12 -1.98 -4.07
N VAL A 145 11.92 -2.42 -2.83
CA VAL A 145 10.67 -3.03 -2.38
C VAL A 145 9.52 -2.02 -2.41
N HIS A 146 9.74 -0.77 -1.97
CA HIS A 146 8.71 0.27 -2.07
C HIS A 146 8.33 0.55 -3.53
N LEU A 147 9.30 0.67 -4.42
CA LEU A 147 9.07 0.87 -5.85
C LEU A 147 8.28 -0.28 -6.46
N MET A 148 8.59 -1.51 -6.10
CA MET A 148 7.84 -2.69 -6.53
C MET A 148 6.36 -2.60 -6.11
N TYR A 149 6.06 -2.18 -4.89
CA TYR A 149 4.68 -1.99 -4.43
C TYR A 149 3.98 -0.82 -5.13
N CYS A 150 4.68 0.28 -5.36
CA CYS A 150 4.14 1.39 -6.15
C CYS A 150 3.81 0.94 -7.58
N HIS A 151 4.70 0.19 -8.21
CA HIS A 151 4.48 -0.37 -9.55
C HIS A 151 3.24 -1.27 -9.58
N TRP A 152 3.14 -2.20 -8.63
CA TRP A 152 1.95 -3.04 -8.49
C TRP A 152 0.66 -2.22 -8.38
N SER A 153 0.69 -1.10 -7.66
CA SER A 153 -0.51 -0.28 -7.46
C SER A 153 -0.96 0.47 -8.72
N THR A 154 -0.06 0.70 -9.66
CA THR A 154 -0.38 1.39 -10.92
C THR A 154 -0.91 0.46 -12.02
N GLU A 155 -0.78 -0.84 -11.83
CA GLU A 155 -1.22 -1.82 -12.81
C GLU A 155 -2.75 -1.87 -12.95
N GLY A 156 -3.20 -2.09 -14.16
CA GLY A 156 -4.60 -2.31 -14.49
C GLY A 156 -5.47 -1.05 -14.58
N TRP A 157 -5.07 0.08 -13.99
CA TRP A 157 -5.91 1.29 -13.96
C TRP A 157 -6.24 1.83 -15.34
N ARG A 158 -5.30 1.82 -16.28
CA ARG A 158 -5.52 2.25 -17.66
C ARG A 158 -6.68 1.48 -18.31
N TRP A 159 -6.64 0.16 -18.19
CA TRP A 159 -7.66 -0.73 -18.79
C TRP A 159 -9.01 -0.60 -18.10
N TYR A 160 -8.99 -0.36 -16.79
CA TYR A 160 -10.20 -0.13 -16.02
C TYR A 160 -10.86 1.21 -16.38
N ILE A 161 -10.09 2.26 -16.58
CA ILE A 161 -10.61 3.56 -17.03
C ILE A 161 -11.23 3.41 -18.42
N GLU A 162 -10.54 2.78 -19.37
CA GLU A 162 -11.07 2.51 -20.71
C GLU A 162 -12.36 1.68 -20.67
N TYR A 163 -12.44 0.70 -19.77
CA TYR A 163 -13.68 -0.03 -19.54
C TYR A 163 -14.80 0.87 -19.05
N LEU A 164 -14.54 1.75 -18.08
CA LEU A 164 -15.53 2.68 -17.55
C LEU A 164 -16.00 3.67 -18.61
N GLU A 165 -15.10 4.21 -19.42
CA GLU A 165 -15.41 5.10 -20.53
C GLU A 165 -16.37 4.43 -21.51
N ARG A 166 -16.06 3.23 -21.97
CA ARG A 166 -16.95 2.44 -22.84
C ARG A 166 -18.32 2.19 -22.20
N ARG A 167 -18.37 1.90 -20.91
CA ARG A 167 -19.64 1.69 -20.20
C ARG A 167 -20.47 2.96 -20.16
N ILE A 168 -19.87 4.09 -19.88
CA ILE A 168 -20.54 5.39 -19.86
C ILE A 168 -21.08 5.73 -21.25
N GLU A 169 -20.31 5.56 -22.31
CA GLU A 169 -20.73 5.80 -23.69
C GLU A 169 -21.93 4.93 -24.08
N GLN A 170 -21.92 3.64 -23.68
CA GLN A 170 -23.06 2.75 -23.91
C GLN A 170 -24.32 3.24 -23.21
N GLU A 171 -24.24 3.61 -21.93
CA GLU A 171 -25.40 4.10 -21.16
C GLU A 171 -25.92 5.42 -21.71
N VAL A 172 -25.04 6.35 -22.10
CA VAL A 172 -25.41 7.64 -22.71
C VAL A 172 -26.10 7.41 -24.07
N SER A 173 -25.61 6.47 -24.88
CA SER A 173 -26.21 6.15 -26.18
C SER A 173 -27.61 5.52 -26.08
N HIS A 174 -27.91 4.85 -24.97
CA HIS A 174 -29.22 4.26 -24.69
C HIS A 174 -30.17 5.24 -23.98
N CYS A 175 -29.69 6.40 -23.56
CA CYS A 175 -30.55 7.40 -22.95
C CYS A 175 -31.48 8.01 -24.02
N PRO A 176 -32.82 7.91 -23.90
CA PRO A 176 -33.72 8.51 -24.89
C PRO A 176 -33.45 10.01 -24.93
N LYS A 177 -33.14 10.54 -26.14
CA LYS A 177 -33.04 11.98 -26.35
C LYS A 177 -34.36 12.58 -25.91
N ILE A 178 -34.37 13.27 -24.78
CA ILE A 178 -35.52 14.10 -24.39
C ILE A 178 -35.62 15.16 -25.50
N SER A 179 -36.55 14.96 -26.40
CA SER A 179 -36.85 15.94 -27.44
C SER A 179 -37.38 17.18 -26.74
N ALA A 180 -36.55 18.21 -26.72
CA ALA A 180 -36.97 19.53 -26.32
C ALA A 180 -37.90 20.07 -27.41
N THR A 181 -39.12 19.59 -27.44
CA THR A 181 -40.23 20.07 -28.26
C THR A 181 -41.47 20.08 -27.42
N GLU A 182 -41.57 21.03 -26.55
CA GLU A 182 -42.84 21.74 -26.33
C GLU A 182 -42.51 23.22 -26.16
N SER A 183 -42.42 23.86 -27.30
CA SER A 183 -42.54 25.30 -27.44
C SER A 183 -43.83 25.74 -26.79
N VAL A 184 -43.68 26.55 -25.80
CA VAL A 184 -44.70 27.44 -25.28
C VAL A 184 -45.24 28.29 -26.45
N LEU A 185 -46.48 27.97 -26.87
CA LEU A 185 -47.37 28.86 -27.55
C LEU A 185 -48.69 28.84 -26.79
N MET A 186 -48.88 29.79 -25.93
CA MET A 186 -50.04 30.62 -25.73
C MET A 186 -49.81 31.59 -24.56
#